data_6a56449ce7b90c1ff4718c1874a39683
#
_entry.id   6a56449ce7b90c1ff4718c1874a39683
#
_cell.length_a   1.000
_cell.length_b   1.000
_cell.length_c   1.000
_cell.angle_alpha   90.00
_cell.angle_beta   90.00
_cell.angle_gamma   90.00
#
_symmetry.space_group_name_H-M   'P 1'
#
loop_
_entity.id
_entity.type
_entity.pdbx_description
1 polymer ?
#
loop_
_entity_poly.entity_id
_entity_poly.type
_entity_poly.pdbx_seq_one_letter_code
_entity_poly.pdbx_strand_id
1 'polypeptide(L)'
;MPREKTLYIIVKTKNQIIAFLRTVRATEEVHGMAIMGYCKSVLGIQVDFNKNMEDRNLPDIKLEDFKKWLEEDTFYRGMVIYSPHDSIVGIIGTVSYQTISLSVSLDRAGHLLQEPISLRREDCREAAKREKLRLQHKLNDMGLGWNRRKLAIFVSDYILKDNQQVRLSVLGEKMGLGVFKEVDEDGRLVMYCVKMENQPARYSMHEVVGSVKDFQVEPISTYERRIFSEELKKCGVAWNGHLKTIDYVQIRVETGGTYYYLNDLFEITPCVDKYRSRDTKRWKAGNYFTRTDCAERFRQKLQASIPKM
;
A
#
# COMPACT_ATOMS: atom_id res chain seq x y z
N MET A 1 -44.83 -4.31 30.05
CA MET A 1 -44.06 -4.62 28.83
C MET A 1 -42.59 -4.38 29.12
N PRO A 2 -41.72 -5.36 29.04
CA PRO A 2 -40.29 -5.12 29.23
C PRO A 2 -39.76 -4.28 28.07
N ARG A 3 -39.11 -3.18 28.38
CA ARG A 3 -38.38 -2.36 27.38
C ARG A 3 -37.27 -3.22 26.81
N GLU A 4 -37.37 -3.56 25.52
CA GLU A 4 -36.25 -4.17 24.78
C GLU A 4 -35.04 -3.27 24.89
N LYS A 5 -33.99 -3.73 25.55
CA LYS A 5 -32.71 -3.10 25.57
C LYS A 5 -32.03 -3.36 24.21
N THR A 6 -32.07 -2.40 23.31
CA THR A 6 -31.32 -2.45 22.07
C THR A 6 -29.85 -2.41 22.43
N LEU A 7 -29.15 -3.50 22.25
CA LEU A 7 -27.70 -3.60 22.49
C LEU A 7 -26.98 -3.10 21.24
N TYR A 8 -26.38 -1.93 21.30
CA TYR A 8 -25.53 -1.40 20.23
C TYR A 8 -24.13 -1.98 20.40
N ILE A 9 -23.72 -2.88 19.52
CA ILE A 9 -22.36 -3.39 19.49
C ILE A 9 -21.59 -2.63 18.41
N ILE A 10 -20.53 -1.93 18.80
CA ILE A 10 -19.67 -1.18 17.87
C ILE A 10 -18.73 -2.16 17.18
N VAL A 11 -19.06 -2.52 15.94
CA VAL A 11 -18.26 -3.40 15.08
C VAL A 11 -17.47 -2.54 14.09
N LYS A 12 -16.15 -2.60 14.12
CA LYS A 12 -15.28 -1.72 13.32
C LYS A 12 -14.79 -2.36 12.00
N THR A 13 -14.96 -3.67 11.85
CA THR A 13 -14.47 -4.40 10.67
C THR A 13 -15.46 -5.48 10.22
N LYS A 14 -15.36 -5.87 8.93
CA LYS A 14 -16.12 -6.98 8.35
C LYS A 14 -15.99 -8.27 9.19
N ASN A 15 -14.77 -8.60 9.62
CA ASN A 15 -14.51 -9.80 10.41
C ASN A 15 -15.20 -9.79 11.78
N GLN A 16 -15.31 -8.61 12.40
CA GLN A 16 -16.05 -8.46 13.66
C GLN A 16 -17.56 -8.65 13.45
N ILE A 17 -18.09 -8.17 12.32
CA ILE A 17 -19.51 -8.41 11.95
C ILE A 17 -19.75 -9.90 11.75
N ILE A 18 -18.90 -10.58 11.01
CA ILE A 18 -18.98 -12.03 10.78
C ILE A 18 -18.91 -12.80 12.11
N ALA A 19 -17.96 -12.45 12.98
CA ALA A 19 -17.83 -13.06 14.29
C ALA A 19 -19.09 -12.84 15.16
N PHE A 20 -19.63 -11.62 15.14
CA PHE A 20 -20.87 -11.31 15.86
C PHE A 20 -22.05 -12.13 15.33
N LEU A 21 -22.23 -12.19 14.01
CA LEU A 21 -23.31 -12.98 13.39
C LEU A 21 -23.22 -14.47 13.71
N ARG A 22 -22.01 -15.02 13.85
CA ARG A 22 -21.78 -16.40 14.26
C ARG A 22 -22.08 -16.65 15.73
N THR A 23 -21.92 -15.67 16.59
CA THR A 23 -22.06 -15.79 18.04
C THR A 23 -23.51 -15.59 18.49
N VAL A 24 -24.25 -14.74 17.77
CA VAL A 24 -25.64 -14.44 18.10
C VAL A 24 -26.58 -15.47 17.42
N ARG A 25 -27.10 -16.38 18.16
CA ARG A 25 -28.27 -17.19 17.76
C ARG A 25 -29.53 -16.30 17.73
N ALA A 26 -29.58 -15.38 16.76
CA ALA A 26 -30.64 -14.41 16.68
C ALA A 26 -31.87 -14.97 15.97
N THR A 27 -33.04 -14.61 16.44
CA THR A 27 -34.27 -14.68 15.67
C THR A 27 -34.17 -13.71 14.50
N GLU A 28 -34.42 -14.19 13.31
CA GLU A 28 -33.80 -13.75 12.05
C GLU A 28 -34.09 -12.32 11.58
N GLU A 29 -35.21 -11.71 11.93
CA GLU A 29 -35.66 -10.46 11.32
C GLU A 29 -35.14 -9.18 11.99
N VAL A 30 -35.19 -9.08 13.30
CA VAL A 30 -34.87 -7.83 14.02
C VAL A 30 -33.37 -7.52 14.03
N HIS A 31 -32.54 -8.54 14.07
CA HIS A 31 -31.10 -8.40 14.14
C HIS A 31 -30.45 -8.10 12.78
N GLY A 32 -31.05 -8.61 11.71
CA GLY A 32 -30.60 -8.30 10.34
C GLY A 32 -30.66 -6.80 10.03
N MET A 33 -31.71 -6.12 10.42
CA MET A 33 -31.92 -4.70 10.21
C MET A 33 -30.94 -3.84 11.03
N ALA A 34 -30.68 -4.19 12.28
CA ALA A 34 -29.71 -3.47 13.12
C ALA A 34 -28.27 -3.61 12.59
N ILE A 35 -27.91 -4.80 12.12
CA ILE A 35 -26.58 -5.08 11.53
C ILE A 35 -26.42 -4.35 10.21
N MET A 36 -27.43 -4.33 9.34
CA MET A 36 -27.37 -3.61 8.07
C MET A 36 -27.24 -2.09 8.27
N GLY A 37 -27.99 -1.51 9.21
CA GLY A 37 -27.87 -0.09 9.57
C GLY A 37 -26.46 0.28 10.04
N TYR A 38 -25.82 -0.63 10.74
CA TYR A 38 -24.49 -0.45 11.24
C TYR A 38 -23.41 -0.59 10.13
N CYS A 39 -23.55 -1.57 9.23
CA CYS A 39 -22.68 -1.75 8.08
C CYS A 39 -22.61 -0.50 7.20
N LYS A 40 -23.71 0.24 7.06
CA LYS A 40 -23.77 1.52 6.33
C LYS A 40 -22.77 2.54 6.86
N SER A 41 -22.69 2.71 8.16
CA SER A 41 -21.86 3.77 8.78
C SER A 41 -20.38 3.41 8.85
N VAL A 42 -20.04 2.13 8.98
CA VAL A 42 -18.67 1.69 9.25
C VAL A 42 -17.96 1.15 8.01
N LEU A 43 -18.68 0.42 7.15
CA LEU A 43 -18.10 -0.18 5.94
C LEU A 43 -18.35 0.63 4.68
N GLY A 44 -19.12 1.74 4.76
CA GLY A 44 -19.53 2.52 3.59
C GLY A 44 -20.51 1.78 2.68
N ILE A 45 -21.15 0.73 3.19
CA ILE A 45 -22.19 0.00 2.49
C ILE A 45 -23.46 0.84 2.55
N GLN A 46 -24.01 1.20 1.40
CA GLN A 46 -25.27 1.95 1.35
C GLN A 46 -26.44 0.99 1.49
N VAL A 47 -27.03 0.99 2.66
CA VAL A 47 -28.33 0.34 2.92
C VAL A 47 -29.32 1.46 3.16
N ASP A 48 -30.30 1.64 2.27
CA ASP A 48 -31.32 2.66 2.44
C ASP A 48 -32.31 2.25 3.52
N PHE A 49 -32.12 2.78 4.71
CA PHE A 49 -33.11 2.74 5.78
C PHE A 49 -33.99 3.98 5.69
N ASN A 50 -35.16 3.84 5.08
CA ASN A 50 -36.22 4.79 5.32
C ASN A 50 -37.18 4.27 6.37
N LYS A 51 -37.64 5.17 7.24
CA LYS A 51 -38.56 4.91 8.34
C LYS A 51 -39.90 4.26 7.92
N ASN A 52 -40.22 4.22 6.63
CA ASN A 52 -41.42 3.61 6.07
C ASN A 52 -40.96 2.46 5.14
N MET A 53 -40.65 1.31 5.72
CA MET A 53 -40.30 0.11 4.95
C MET A 53 -41.49 -0.47 4.13
N GLU A 54 -42.70 -0.01 4.35
CA GLU A 54 -43.92 -0.53 3.69
C GLU A 54 -44.05 -0.09 2.22
N ASP A 55 -43.34 0.94 1.77
CA ASP A 55 -43.53 1.54 0.44
C ASP A 55 -42.40 1.31 -0.59
N ARG A 56 -41.41 0.50 -0.29
CA ARG A 56 -40.34 0.23 -1.28
C ARG A 56 -40.21 -1.28 -1.50
N ASN A 57 -40.32 -1.71 -2.76
CA ASN A 57 -39.93 -3.02 -3.28
C ASN A 57 -38.40 -3.25 -3.12
N LEU A 58 -37.88 -3.18 -1.92
CA LEU A 58 -36.56 -3.70 -1.61
C LEU A 58 -36.72 -5.22 -1.50
N PRO A 59 -35.90 -6.01 -2.22
CA PRO A 59 -35.94 -7.45 -2.07
C PRO A 59 -35.67 -7.80 -0.59
N ASP A 60 -36.52 -8.62 -0.02
CA ASP A 60 -36.29 -9.23 1.30
C ASP A 60 -34.98 -10.00 1.26
N ILE A 61 -33.92 -9.39 1.75
CA ILE A 61 -32.61 -10.05 1.84
C ILE A 61 -32.68 -10.95 3.08
N LYS A 62 -32.71 -12.24 2.84
CA LYS A 62 -32.64 -13.23 3.94
C LYS A 62 -31.28 -13.05 4.65
N LEU A 63 -31.30 -13.21 5.97
CA LEU A 63 -30.09 -13.09 6.79
C LEU A 63 -28.95 -14.01 6.30
N GLU A 64 -29.28 -15.16 5.77
CA GLU A 64 -28.31 -16.12 5.19
C GLU A 64 -27.65 -15.60 3.93
N ASP A 65 -28.41 -14.96 3.02
CA ASP A 65 -27.88 -14.35 1.81
C ASP A 65 -27.00 -13.17 2.16
N PHE A 66 -27.34 -12.39 3.20
CA PHE A 66 -26.53 -11.31 3.71
C PHE A 66 -25.22 -11.81 4.36
N LYS A 67 -25.27 -12.90 5.12
CA LYS A 67 -24.07 -13.57 5.67
C LYS A 67 -23.16 -14.04 4.55
N LYS A 68 -23.71 -14.74 3.57
CA LYS A 68 -22.99 -15.22 2.39
C LYS A 68 -22.35 -14.06 1.65
N TRP A 69 -23.11 -12.99 1.41
CA TRP A 69 -22.57 -11.78 0.79
C TRP A 69 -21.43 -11.15 1.60
N LEU A 70 -21.53 -11.05 2.93
CA LEU A 70 -20.44 -10.56 3.77
C LEU A 70 -19.19 -11.44 3.72
N GLU A 71 -19.35 -12.74 3.61
CA GLU A 71 -18.23 -13.70 3.54
C GLU A 71 -17.59 -13.73 2.16
N GLU A 72 -18.36 -13.59 1.09
CA GLU A 72 -17.94 -13.66 -0.30
C GLU A 72 -17.58 -12.28 -0.88
N ASP A 73 -18.04 -11.18 -0.24
CA ASP A 73 -17.83 -9.85 -0.77
C ASP A 73 -16.36 -9.40 -0.68
N THR A 74 -15.76 -9.24 -1.84
CA THR A 74 -14.41 -8.73 -1.97
C THR A 74 -14.36 -7.21 -2.18
N PHE A 75 -15.49 -6.56 -2.49
CA PHE A 75 -15.54 -5.13 -2.75
C PHE A 75 -15.60 -4.31 -1.47
N TYR A 76 -14.81 -3.23 -1.42
CA TYR A 76 -14.79 -2.28 -0.31
C TYR A 76 -14.58 -0.85 -0.80
N ARG A 77 -14.99 0.09 0.00
CA ARG A 77 -14.84 1.52 -0.28
C ARG A 77 -13.38 1.91 -0.51
N GLY A 78 -13.12 2.65 -1.60
CA GLY A 78 -11.77 3.04 -2.02
C GLY A 78 -11.03 2.00 -2.87
N MET A 79 -11.61 0.82 -3.08
CA MET A 79 -11.10 -0.17 -4.03
C MET A 79 -11.29 0.32 -5.46
N VAL A 80 -10.35 -0.01 -6.33
CA VAL A 80 -10.45 0.30 -7.76
C VAL A 80 -11.05 -0.90 -8.48
N ILE A 81 -12.15 -0.67 -9.18
CA ILE A 81 -12.85 -1.70 -9.96
C ILE A 81 -12.91 -1.34 -11.45
N TYR A 82 -13.20 -2.35 -12.23
CA TYR A 82 -13.49 -2.24 -13.65
C TYR A 82 -14.79 -2.95 -13.98
N SER A 83 -15.66 -2.26 -14.75
CA SER A 83 -16.84 -2.86 -15.38
C SER A 83 -16.50 -3.15 -16.84
N PRO A 84 -16.37 -4.43 -17.25
CA PRO A 84 -16.14 -4.79 -18.65
C PRO A 84 -17.31 -4.36 -19.55
N HIS A 85 -18.54 -4.49 -19.06
CA HIS A 85 -19.74 -4.15 -19.81
C HIS A 85 -19.76 -2.66 -20.18
N ASP A 86 -19.52 -1.79 -19.22
CA ASP A 86 -19.55 -0.33 -19.43
C ASP A 86 -18.19 0.23 -19.89
N SER A 87 -17.13 -0.60 -19.85
CA SER A 87 -15.75 -0.19 -20.09
C SER A 87 -15.28 0.95 -19.18
N ILE A 88 -15.78 0.96 -17.93
CA ILE A 88 -15.50 1.98 -16.91
C ILE A 88 -14.54 1.42 -15.88
N VAL A 89 -13.47 2.17 -15.58
CA VAL A 89 -12.63 1.96 -14.40
C VAL A 89 -12.93 3.06 -13.38
N GLY A 90 -13.03 2.72 -12.10
CA GLY A 90 -13.32 3.73 -11.09
C GLY A 90 -13.03 3.29 -9.67
N ILE A 91 -13.13 4.25 -8.75
CA ILE A 91 -12.89 4.07 -7.33
C ILE A 91 -14.23 3.99 -6.61
N ILE A 92 -14.41 2.95 -5.85
CA ILE A 92 -15.64 2.70 -5.10
C ILE A 92 -15.85 3.78 -4.04
N GLY A 93 -16.98 4.46 -4.13
CA GLY A 93 -17.48 5.37 -3.10
C GLY A 93 -18.36 4.65 -2.10
N THR A 94 -19.33 3.88 -2.60
CA THR A 94 -20.25 3.09 -1.78
C THR A 94 -20.54 1.74 -2.43
N VAL A 95 -20.82 0.74 -1.60
CA VAL A 95 -21.21 -0.61 -2.05
C VAL A 95 -22.56 -0.95 -1.48
N SER A 96 -23.47 -1.39 -2.33
CA SER A 96 -24.75 -1.99 -1.92
C SER A 96 -24.81 -3.46 -2.33
N TYR A 97 -25.89 -4.12 -2.00
CA TYR A 97 -26.11 -5.52 -2.38
C TYR A 97 -26.11 -5.73 -3.91
N GLN A 98 -26.75 -4.83 -4.66
CA GLN A 98 -26.92 -4.96 -6.11
C GLN A 98 -26.03 -4.00 -6.93
N THR A 99 -25.58 -2.91 -6.33
CA THR A 99 -24.89 -1.85 -7.06
C THR A 99 -23.64 -1.38 -6.35
N ILE A 100 -22.70 -0.89 -7.13
CA ILE A 100 -21.50 -0.21 -6.69
C ILE A 100 -21.56 1.21 -7.23
N SER A 101 -21.48 2.21 -6.35
CA SER A 101 -21.37 3.60 -6.75
C SER A 101 -19.90 4.04 -6.72
N LEU A 102 -19.46 4.65 -7.82
CA LEU A 102 -18.08 5.14 -7.98
C LEU A 102 -18.01 6.60 -7.56
N SER A 103 -17.01 6.97 -6.77
CA SER A 103 -16.72 8.39 -6.46
C SER A 103 -16.02 9.10 -7.59
N VAL A 104 -15.23 8.35 -8.35
CA VAL A 104 -14.46 8.82 -9.51
C VAL A 104 -14.39 7.70 -10.49
N SER A 105 -14.60 8.00 -11.75
CA SER A 105 -14.50 7.01 -12.81
C SER A 105 -13.92 7.58 -14.10
N LEU A 106 -13.37 6.69 -14.90
CA LEU A 106 -12.84 6.97 -16.22
C LEU A 106 -13.59 6.10 -17.24
N ASP A 107 -14.24 6.72 -18.19
CA ASP A 107 -14.96 6.04 -19.25
C ASP A 107 -14.03 5.47 -20.34
N ARG A 108 -14.63 4.79 -21.33
CA ARG A 108 -13.90 4.23 -22.46
C ARG A 108 -13.20 5.32 -23.30
N ALA A 109 -13.80 6.48 -23.44
CA ALA A 109 -13.26 7.61 -24.21
C ALA A 109 -12.12 8.34 -23.49
N GLY A 110 -11.91 8.06 -22.21
CA GLY A 110 -10.87 8.70 -21.39
C GLY A 110 -11.36 9.97 -20.69
N HIS A 111 -12.67 10.17 -20.55
CA HIS A 111 -13.22 11.26 -19.76
C HIS A 111 -13.27 10.87 -18.29
N LEU A 112 -12.72 11.73 -17.44
CA LEU A 112 -12.80 11.59 -15.99
C LEU A 112 -14.16 12.12 -15.53
N LEU A 113 -14.94 11.26 -14.90
CA LEU A 113 -16.26 11.57 -14.37
C LEU A 113 -16.14 11.65 -12.83
N GLN A 114 -16.49 12.82 -12.30
CA GLN A 114 -16.44 13.12 -10.86
C GLN A 114 -17.82 13.00 -10.22
N GLU A 115 -18.86 12.86 -11.03
CA GLU A 115 -20.20 12.56 -10.55
C GLU A 115 -20.34 11.07 -10.22
N PRO A 116 -21.06 10.71 -9.14
CA PRO A 116 -21.24 9.32 -8.78
C PRO A 116 -21.98 8.54 -9.88
N ILE A 117 -21.35 7.47 -10.34
CA ILE A 117 -21.95 6.51 -11.29
C ILE A 117 -22.24 5.23 -10.53
N SER A 118 -23.45 4.68 -10.74
CA SER A 118 -23.84 3.39 -10.18
C SER A 118 -23.75 2.30 -11.25
N LEU A 119 -23.01 1.25 -10.94
CA LEU A 119 -22.83 0.07 -11.78
C LEU A 119 -23.49 -1.14 -11.13
N ARG A 120 -23.91 -2.13 -11.93
CA ARG A 120 -24.34 -3.42 -11.40
C ARG A 120 -23.13 -4.13 -10.80
N ARG A 121 -23.31 -4.67 -9.60
CA ARG A 121 -22.22 -5.32 -8.88
C ARG A 121 -21.70 -6.56 -9.62
N GLU A 122 -22.60 -7.34 -10.21
CA GLU A 122 -22.27 -8.56 -10.96
C GLU A 122 -21.41 -8.29 -12.20
N ASP A 123 -21.49 -7.06 -12.75
CA ASP A 123 -20.71 -6.64 -13.91
C ASP A 123 -19.32 -6.09 -13.53
N CYS A 124 -18.99 -6.07 -12.26
CA CYS A 124 -17.77 -5.46 -11.74
C CYS A 124 -16.75 -6.53 -11.29
N ARG A 125 -15.49 -6.23 -11.50
CA ARG A 125 -14.37 -6.97 -10.93
C ARG A 125 -13.31 -6.02 -10.39
N GLU A 126 -12.36 -6.51 -9.61
CA GLU A 126 -11.17 -5.75 -9.26
C GLU A 126 -10.45 -5.30 -10.54
N ALA A 127 -10.03 -4.05 -10.57
CA ALA A 127 -9.29 -3.50 -11.70
C ALA A 127 -7.88 -4.12 -11.76
N ALA A 128 -7.49 -4.58 -12.95
CA ALA A 128 -6.14 -5.04 -13.20
C ALA A 128 -5.14 -3.85 -13.15
N LYS A 129 -3.85 -4.14 -12.99
CA LYS A 129 -2.78 -3.13 -12.92
C LYS A 129 -2.88 -2.11 -14.07
N ARG A 130 -3.12 -2.55 -15.30
CA ARG A 130 -3.23 -1.68 -16.48
C ARG A 130 -4.39 -0.68 -16.35
N GLU A 131 -5.51 -1.12 -15.83
CA GLU A 131 -6.70 -0.29 -15.65
C GLU A 131 -6.48 0.73 -14.51
N LYS A 132 -5.89 0.29 -13.39
CA LYS A 132 -5.48 1.17 -12.29
C LYS A 132 -4.53 2.27 -12.77
N LEU A 133 -3.53 1.92 -13.57
CA LEU A 133 -2.58 2.88 -14.15
C LEU A 133 -3.26 3.85 -15.12
N ARG A 134 -4.19 3.38 -15.95
CA ARG A 134 -4.94 4.26 -16.85
C ARG A 134 -5.69 5.36 -16.10
N LEU A 135 -6.32 5.03 -14.97
CA LEU A 135 -6.99 6.01 -14.11
C LEU A 135 -5.97 6.95 -13.44
N GLN A 136 -4.85 6.41 -12.93
CA GLN A 136 -3.79 7.22 -12.31
C GLN A 136 -3.17 8.21 -13.30
N HIS A 137 -2.86 7.76 -14.53
CA HIS A 137 -2.31 8.65 -15.57
C HIS A 137 -3.25 9.80 -15.86
N LYS A 138 -4.57 9.51 -15.99
CA LYS A 138 -5.55 10.55 -16.24
C LYS A 138 -5.64 11.57 -15.12
N LEU A 139 -5.58 11.12 -13.86
CA LEU A 139 -5.52 12.02 -12.70
C LEU A 139 -4.27 12.89 -12.77
N ASN A 140 -3.11 12.28 -12.99
CA ASN A 140 -1.84 13.02 -13.08
C ASN A 140 -1.81 14.02 -14.24
N ASP A 141 -2.33 13.64 -15.43
CA ASP A 141 -2.41 14.54 -16.61
C ASP A 141 -3.29 15.77 -16.33
N MET A 142 -4.23 15.66 -15.40
CA MET A 142 -5.09 16.77 -14.95
C MET A 142 -4.55 17.49 -13.71
N GLY A 143 -3.35 17.15 -13.23
CA GLY A 143 -2.80 17.72 -12.01
C GLY A 143 -3.59 17.32 -10.75
N LEU A 144 -4.25 16.16 -10.77
CA LEU A 144 -5.08 15.67 -9.68
C LEU A 144 -4.43 14.48 -8.98
N GLY A 145 -4.70 14.37 -7.67
CA GLY A 145 -4.34 13.23 -6.85
C GLY A 145 -5.58 12.59 -6.21
N TRP A 146 -5.43 11.36 -5.73
CA TRP A 146 -6.46 10.64 -4.98
C TRP A 146 -6.07 10.49 -3.52
N ASN A 147 -6.90 11.03 -2.62
CA ASN A 147 -6.73 10.84 -1.18
C ASN A 147 -7.59 9.67 -0.70
N ARG A 148 -6.97 8.50 -0.52
CA ARG A 148 -7.64 7.27 -0.10
C ARG A 148 -8.31 7.39 1.27
N ARG A 149 -7.78 8.21 2.19
CA ARG A 149 -8.36 8.38 3.54
C ARG A 149 -9.61 9.23 3.51
N LYS A 150 -9.60 10.31 2.73
CA LYS A 150 -10.75 11.21 2.55
C LYS A 150 -11.71 10.72 1.46
N LEU A 151 -11.29 9.77 0.64
CA LEU A 151 -12.01 9.28 -0.54
C LEU A 151 -12.43 10.41 -1.48
N ALA A 152 -11.49 11.31 -1.74
CA ALA A 152 -11.69 12.50 -2.54
C ALA A 152 -10.50 12.79 -3.44
N ILE A 153 -10.79 13.41 -4.58
CA ILE A 153 -9.78 14.03 -5.43
C ILE A 153 -9.27 15.31 -4.76
N PHE A 154 -8.01 15.60 -4.96
CA PHE A 154 -7.39 16.88 -4.59
C PHE A 154 -6.50 17.38 -5.74
N VAL A 155 -6.26 18.68 -5.78
CA VAL A 155 -5.29 19.26 -6.72
C VAL A 155 -3.88 18.92 -6.23
N SER A 156 -3.10 18.28 -7.09
CA SER A 156 -1.71 17.92 -6.81
C SER A 156 -0.79 19.02 -7.34
N ASP A 157 -0.50 19.98 -6.48
CA ASP A 157 0.44 21.08 -6.74
C ASP A 157 1.84 20.81 -6.20
N TYR A 158 2.08 19.55 -5.80
CA TYR A 158 3.34 19.17 -5.19
C TYR A 158 4.50 19.15 -6.19
N ILE A 159 5.47 20.01 -5.95
CA ILE A 159 6.71 20.09 -6.75
C ILE A 159 7.78 19.20 -6.10
N LEU A 160 8.22 18.20 -6.84
CA LEU A 160 9.32 17.33 -6.44
C LEU A 160 10.62 18.11 -6.34
N LYS A 161 11.32 17.94 -5.22
CA LYS A 161 12.65 18.57 -5.01
C LYS A 161 13.69 17.48 -4.84
N ASP A 162 14.84 17.70 -5.45
CA ASP A 162 16.01 16.84 -5.27
C ASP A 162 16.31 16.60 -3.78
N ASN A 163 16.71 15.39 -3.45
CA ASN A 163 16.97 14.92 -2.08
C ASN A 163 15.71 14.85 -1.16
N GLN A 164 14.54 14.96 -1.71
CA GLN A 164 13.32 14.87 -0.93
C GLN A 164 12.92 13.42 -0.69
N GLN A 165 12.58 13.10 0.55
CA GLN A 165 12.02 11.80 0.88
C GLN A 165 10.53 11.78 0.53
N VAL A 166 10.15 10.81 -0.30
CA VAL A 166 8.83 10.74 -0.91
C VAL A 166 8.19 9.37 -0.75
N ARG A 167 6.86 9.36 -0.73
CA ARG A 167 6.03 8.18 -0.87
C ARG A 167 5.57 8.08 -2.32
N LEU A 168 5.65 6.87 -2.85
CA LEU A 168 5.09 6.49 -4.14
C LEU A 168 3.79 5.73 -3.90
N SER A 169 2.72 6.14 -4.56
CA SER A 169 1.44 5.46 -4.49
C SER A 169 0.76 5.41 -5.86
N VAL A 170 -0.12 4.42 -6.03
CA VAL A 170 -1.03 4.32 -7.19
C VAL A 170 -2.44 4.36 -6.63
N LEU A 171 -3.20 5.39 -7.00
CA LEU A 171 -4.56 5.62 -6.49
C LEU A 171 -4.63 5.52 -4.95
N GLY A 172 -3.62 6.13 -4.28
CA GLY A 172 -3.50 6.13 -2.83
C GLY A 172 -3.05 4.81 -2.19
N GLU A 173 -2.86 3.74 -2.96
CA GLU A 173 -2.23 2.51 -2.50
C GLU A 173 -0.72 2.70 -2.50
N LYS A 174 -0.10 2.49 -1.32
CA LYS A 174 1.34 2.67 -1.17
C LYS A 174 2.08 1.62 -1.99
N MET A 175 2.99 2.09 -2.83
CA MET A 175 3.87 1.26 -3.65
C MET A 175 5.30 1.23 -3.14
N GLY A 176 5.74 2.32 -2.50
CA GLY A 176 7.09 2.40 -1.99
C GLY A 176 7.42 3.72 -1.30
N LEU A 177 8.65 3.79 -0.78
CA LEU A 177 9.27 4.98 -0.17
C LEU A 177 10.65 5.17 -0.82
N GLY A 178 11.05 6.42 -1.05
CA GLY A 178 12.35 6.68 -1.66
C GLY A 178 12.87 8.08 -1.40
N VAL A 179 14.09 8.33 -1.83
CA VAL A 179 14.69 9.67 -1.91
C VAL A 179 14.74 10.08 -3.35
N PHE A 180 13.96 11.08 -3.71
CA PHE A 180 13.85 11.58 -5.08
C PHE A 180 15.15 12.24 -5.52
N LYS A 181 15.56 11.97 -6.74
CA LYS A 181 16.71 12.59 -7.40
C LYS A 181 16.23 13.50 -8.52
N GLU A 182 15.63 12.94 -9.54
CA GLU A 182 15.22 13.65 -10.76
C GLU A 182 14.13 12.90 -11.52
N VAL A 183 13.53 13.55 -12.48
CA VAL A 183 12.80 12.91 -13.58
C VAL A 183 13.72 12.98 -14.78
N ASP A 184 14.04 11.82 -15.36
CA ASP A 184 14.94 11.77 -16.53
C ASP A 184 14.23 12.23 -17.82
N GLU A 185 15.00 12.28 -18.91
CA GLU A 185 14.52 12.74 -20.23
C GLU A 185 13.38 11.88 -20.80
N ASP A 186 13.29 10.61 -20.37
CA ASP A 186 12.22 9.69 -20.74
C ASP A 186 10.98 9.82 -19.82
N GLY A 187 10.97 10.76 -18.88
CA GLY A 187 9.91 10.97 -17.93
C GLY A 187 9.82 9.88 -16.84
N ARG A 188 10.96 9.23 -16.53
CA ARG A 188 11.02 8.21 -15.48
C ARG A 188 11.51 8.81 -14.16
N LEU A 189 10.92 8.33 -13.06
CA LEU A 189 11.37 8.67 -11.71
C LEU A 189 12.71 8.02 -11.41
N VAL A 190 13.69 8.82 -11.10
CA VAL A 190 15.00 8.41 -10.64
C VAL A 190 15.14 8.74 -9.16
N MET A 191 15.58 7.75 -8.37
CA MET A 191 15.77 7.85 -6.93
C MET A 191 17.22 7.60 -6.55
N TYR A 192 17.71 8.26 -5.51
CA TYR A 192 19.00 7.91 -4.90
C TYR A 192 18.94 6.53 -4.24
N CYS A 193 17.85 6.28 -3.54
CA CYS A 193 17.52 5.00 -2.93
C CYS A 193 16.01 4.84 -2.83
N VAL A 194 15.54 3.59 -2.88
CA VAL A 194 14.10 3.28 -2.89
C VAL A 194 13.81 1.93 -2.21
N LYS A 195 12.71 1.86 -1.49
CA LYS A 195 12.13 0.64 -0.93
C LYS A 195 10.73 0.46 -1.51
N MET A 196 10.60 -0.44 -2.48
CA MET A 196 9.30 -0.82 -3.00
C MET A 196 8.64 -1.86 -2.10
N GLU A 197 7.30 -1.93 -2.12
CA GLU A 197 6.55 -2.98 -1.43
C GLU A 197 7.08 -4.37 -1.86
N ASN A 198 7.21 -5.28 -0.90
CA ASN A 198 7.65 -6.66 -1.11
C ASN A 198 9.04 -6.83 -1.78
N GLN A 199 9.86 -5.80 -1.82
CA GLN A 199 11.22 -5.85 -2.35
C GLN A 199 12.21 -5.30 -1.31
N PRO A 200 13.47 -5.77 -1.28
CA PRO A 200 14.51 -5.13 -0.48
C PRO A 200 14.78 -3.70 -0.95
N ALA A 201 15.33 -2.88 -0.06
CA ALA A 201 15.73 -1.53 -0.45
C ALA A 201 16.86 -1.57 -1.49
N ARG A 202 16.76 -0.72 -2.51
CA ARG A 202 17.77 -0.50 -3.55
C ARG A 202 18.39 0.87 -3.35
N TYR A 203 19.69 1.00 -3.58
CA TYR A 203 20.46 2.21 -3.22
C TYR A 203 21.68 2.45 -4.12
N SER A 204 21.52 2.29 -5.43
CA SER A 204 22.61 2.51 -6.40
C SER A 204 22.90 3.97 -6.68
N MET A 205 22.23 4.92 -6.06
CA MET A 205 22.27 6.37 -6.33
C MET A 205 21.64 6.76 -7.67
N HIS A 206 21.13 5.80 -8.42
CA HIS A 206 20.42 6.02 -9.68
C HIS A 206 19.40 4.88 -9.90
N GLU A 207 18.40 4.82 -9.01
CA GLU A 207 17.37 3.79 -9.07
C GLU A 207 16.21 4.26 -9.93
N VAL A 208 16.09 3.72 -11.13
CA VAL A 208 14.94 3.97 -12.00
C VAL A 208 13.75 3.14 -11.49
N VAL A 209 12.65 3.80 -11.16
CA VAL A 209 11.46 3.16 -10.57
C VAL A 209 10.39 2.89 -11.62
N GLY A 210 10.14 3.82 -12.51
CA GLY A 210 9.12 3.75 -13.56
C GLY A 210 8.76 5.15 -14.06
N SER A 211 7.74 5.27 -14.90
CA SER A 211 7.27 6.58 -15.36
C SER A 211 6.75 7.42 -14.20
N VAL A 212 7.02 8.72 -14.21
CA VAL A 212 6.46 9.66 -13.22
C VAL A 212 4.92 9.62 -13.25
N LYS A 213 4.32 9.35 -14.39
CA LYS A 213 2.87 9.23 -14.55
C LYS A 213 2.27 8.01 -13.88
N ASP A 214 3.07 6.98 -13.61
CA ASP A 214 2.60 5.75 -12.94
C ASP A 214 2.32 5.96 -11.45
N PHE A 215 2.83 7.06 -10.87
CA PHE A 215 2.77 7.28 -9.44
C PHE A 215 2.16 8.63 -9.07
N GLN A 216 1.44 8.64 -7.99
CA GLN A 216 1.22 9.83 -7.17
C GLN A 216 2.38 9.91 -6.19
N VAL A 217 3.13 11.01 -6.24
CA VAL A 217 4.33 11.23 -5.43
C VAL A 217 4.03 12.28 -4.37
N GLU A 218 4.24 11.95 -3.12
CA GLU A 218 3.91 12.82 -1.97
C GLU A 218 5.06 12.83 -0.94
N PRO A 219 5.18 13.90 -0.13
CA PRO A 219 6.11 13.89 1.00
C PRO A 219 5.78 12.75 1.97
N ILE A 220 6.79 12.14 2.54
CA ILE A 220 6.58 11.12 3.57
C ILE A 220 6.27 11.74 4.92
N SER A 221 5.44 11.05 5.71
CA SER A 221 5.21 11.37 7.11
C SER A 221 6.45 11.06 7.98
N THR A 222 6.51 11.62 9.18
CA THR A 222 7.57 11.29 10.15
C THR A 222 7.62 9.79 10.47
N TYR A 223 6.47 9.13 10.55
CA TYR A 223 6.38 7.68 10.76
C TYR A 223 6.97 6.89 9.59
N GLU A 224 6.62 7.23 8.35
CA GLU A 224 7.15 6.57 7.15
C GLU A 224 8.65 6.81 6.99
N ARG A 225 9.15 7.99 7.36
CA ARG A 225 10.58 8.30 7.39
C ARG A 225 11.35 7.36 8.31
N ARG A 226 10.82 7.10 9.50
CA ARG A 226 11.41 6.16 10.44
C ARG A 226 11.45 4.75 9.85
N ILE A 227 10.33 4.26 9.31
CA ILE A 227 10.26 2.94 8.66
C ILE A 227 11.28 2.84 7.52
N PHE A 228 11.35 3.85 6.66
CA PHE A 228 12.27 3.86 5.53
C PHE A 228 13.74 3.82 5.99
N SER A 229 14.07 4.59 7.02
CA SER A 229 15.40 4.57 7.63
C SER A 229 15.74 3.20 8.23
N GLU A 230 14.80 2.55 8.89
CA GLU A 230 14.97 1.20 9.45
C GLU A 230 15.18 0.16 8.34
N GLU A 231 14.42 0.26 7.24
CA GLU A 231 14.57 -0.65 6.08
C GLU A 231 15.93 -0.47 5.39
N LEU A 232 16.42 0.76 5.24
CA LEU A 232 17.77 1.02 4.74
C LEU A 232 18.84 0.43 5.68
N LYS A 233 18.67 0.63 7.00
CA LYS A 233 19.59 0.06 8.00
C LYS A 233 19.63 -1.47 7.93
N LYS A 234 18.48 -2.15 7.75
CA LYS A 234 18.47 -3.61 7.56
C LYS A 234 19.33 -4.05 6.37
N CYS A 235 19.50 -3.19 5.38
CA CYS A 235 20.41 -3.40 4.25
C CYS A 235 21.86 -2.97 4.55
N GLY A 236 22.18 -2.56 5.77
CA GLY A 236 23.51 -2.10 6.17
C GLY A 236 23.85 -0.70 5.66
N VAL A 237 22.84 0.13 5.38
CA VAL A 237 23.05 1.48 4.82
C VAL A 237 22.13 2.51 5.48
N ALA A 238 22.52 3.77 5.40
CA ALA A 238 21.72 4.92 5.77
C ALA A 238 21.79 6.00 4.70
N TRP A 239 20.72 6.75 4.52
CA TRP A 239 20.72 7.92 3.67
C TRP A 239 21.30 9.12 4.41
N ASN A 240 22.33 9.74 3.85
CA ASN A 240 22.88 11.00 4.30
C ASN A 240 22.36 12.14 3.41
N GLY A 241 21.27 12.77 3.86
CA GLY A 241 20.65 13.84 3.07
C GLY A 241 21.48 15.11 2.95
N HIS A 242 22.44 15.33 3.86
CA HIS A 242 23.32 16.50 3.78
C HIS A 242 24.36 16.35 2.65
N LEU A 243 24.96 15.19 2.57
CA LEU A 243 25.98 14.89 1.56
C LEU A 243 25.39 14.27 0.28
N LYS A 244 24.11 13.93 0.28
CA LYS A 244 23.42 13.17 -0.78
C LYS A 244 24.16 11.86 -1.11
N THR A 245 24.53 11.12 -0.07
CA THR A 245 25.29 9.87 -0.17
C THR A 245 24.62 8.75 0.59
N ILE A 246 25.01 7.53 0.28
CA ILE A 246 24.71 6.35 1.10
C ILE A 246 25.89 6.10 2.03
N ASP A 247 25.63 6.18 3.32
CA ASP A 247 26.58 5.82 4.36
C ASP A 247 26.39 4.35 4.73
N TYR A 248 27.47 3.61 4.89
CA TYR A 248 27.41 2.24 5.36
C TYR A 248 27.22 2.20 6.88
N VAL A 249 26.17 1.49 7.32
CA VAL A 249 25.86 1.28 8.73
C VAL A 249 26.22 -0.15 9.10
N GLN A 250 27.09 -0.28 10.05
CA GLN A 250 27.50 -1.58 10.53
C GLN A 250 26.46 -2.15 11.52
N ILE A 251 25.70 -3.12 11.06
CA ILE A 251 24.73 -3.83 11.88
C ILE A 251 25.32 -5.18 12.29
N ARG A 252 25.13 -5.55 13.55
CA ARG A 252 25.46 -6.87 14.05
C ARG A 252 24.20 -7.73 14.12
N VAL A 253 24.24 -8.94 13.60
CA VAL A 253 23.14 -9.91 13.73
C VAL A 253 23.00 -10.36 15.19
N GLU A 254 21.81 -10.86 15.53
CA GLU A 254 21.59 -11.50 16.82
C GLU A 254 22.45 -12.76 16.97
N THR A 255 22.70 -13.17 18.21
CA THR A 255 23.45 -14.40 18.50
C THR A 255 22.82 -15.60 17.79
N GLY A 256 23.62 -16.33 17.01
CA GLY A 256 23.16 -17.44 16.20
C GLY A 256 22.73 -17.03 14.77
N GLY A 257 22.63 -15.73 14.48
CA GLY A 257 22.36 -15.23 13.14
C GLY A 257 23.56 -15.39 12.20
N THR A 258 23.29 -15.53 10.91
CA THR A 258 24.33 -15.64 9.87
C THR A 258 24.78 -14.27 9.43
N TYR A 259 26.09 -14.08 9.36
CA TYR A 259 26.73 -12.93 8.72
C TYR A 259 27.72 -13.40 7.66
N TYR A 260 28.15 -12.49 6.80
CA TYR A 260 29.12 -12.72 5.74
C TYR A 260 30.36 -11.86 5.99
N TYR A 261 31.52 -12.36 5.59
CA TYR A 261 32.78 -11.61 5.67
C TYR A 261 33.68 -11.95 4.46
N LEU A 262 34.64 -11.11 4.15
CA LEU A 262 35.68 -11.42 3.19
C LEU A 262 36.81 -12.13 3.91
N ASN A 263 37.19 -13.30 3.40
CA ASN A 263 38.37 -14.04 3.86
C ASN A 263 39.66 -13.44 3.26
N ASP A 264 40.80 -14.02 3.57
CA ASP A 264 42.11 -13.58 3.13
C ASP A 264 42.30 -13.68 1.61
N LEU A 265 41.46 -14.43 0.92
CA LEU A 265 41.40 -14.57 -0.55
C LEU A 265 40.35 -13.65 -1.18
N PHE A 266 39.76 -12.72 -0.43
CA PHE A 266 38.65 -11.86 -0.84
C PHE A 266 37.40 -12.62 -1.25
N GLU A 267 37.19 -13.85 -0.78
CA GLU A 267 35.97 -14.61 -0.98
C GLU A 267 34.93 -14.30 0.11
N ILE A 268 33.67 -14.24 -0.30
CA ILE A 268 32.56 -14.04 0.63
C ILE A 268 32.26 -15.33 1.35
N THR A 269 32.48 -15.37 2.63
CA THR A 269 32.31 -16.54 3.46
C THR A 269 31.18 -16.34 4.48
N PRO A 270 30.17 -17.22 4.55
CA PRO A 270 29.15 -17.18 5.59
C PRO A 270 29.73 -17.63 6.93
N CYS A 271 29.25 -17.04 8.03
CA CYS A 271 29.62 -17.41 9.38
C CYS A 271 28.45 -17.15 10.34
N VAL A 272 28.32 -18.00 11.35
CA VAL A 272 27.32 -17.81 12.42
C VAL A 272 27.92 -16.96 13.52
N ASP A 273 27.28 -15.84 13.87
CA ASP A 273 27.72 -14.99 14.98
C ASP A 273 27.43 -15.69 16.34
N LYS A 274 28.48 -16.05 17.04
CA LYS A 274 28.42 -16.60 18.40
C LYS A 274 28.95 -15.60 19.43
N TYR A 275 29.09 -14.33 19.05
CA TYR A 275 29.65 -13.26 19.87
C TYR A 275 31.06 -13.56 20.41
N ARG A 276 31.82 -14.44 19.73
CA ARG A 276 33.19 -14.73 20.04
C ARG A 276 34.12 -13.57 19.67
N SER A 277 35.34 -13.60 20.21
CA SER A 277 36.36 -12.59 19.92
C SER A 277 36.59 -12.37 18.42
N ARG A 278 36.58 -13.44 17.62
CA ARG A 278 36.71 -13.39 16.15
C ARG A 278 35.57 -12.65 15.48
N ASP A 279 34.32 -12.93 15.87
CA ASP A 279 33.14 -12.29 15.30
C ASP A 279 33.13 -10.80 15.64
N THR A 280 33.48 -10.48 16.90
CA THR A 280 33.61 -9.10 17.38
C THR A 280 34.73 -8.33 16.66
N LYS A 281 35.89 -8.99 16.40
CA LYS A 281 36.97 -8.36 15.63
C LYS A 281 36.54 -8.03 14.19
N ARG A 282 35.90 -8.98 13.51
CA ARG A 282 35.37 -8.75 12.16
C ARG A 282 34.34 -7.62 12.13
N TRP A 283 33.41 -7.62 13.10
CA TRP A 283 32.43 -6.54 13.22
C TRP A 283 33.12 -5.19 13.43
N LYS A 284 34.04 -5.06 14.37
CA LYS A 284 34.77 -3.81 14.63
C LYS A 284 35.65 -3.36 13.45
N ALA A 285 36.18 -4.31 12.69
CA ALA A 285 37.01 -4.02 11.51
C ALA A 285 36.21 -3.66 10.25
N GLY A 286 34.88 -3.68 10.30
CA GLY A 286 34.06 -3.39 9.12
C GLY A 286 33.94 -4.55 8.12
N ASN A 287 34.53 -5.71 8.42
CA ASN A 287 34.44 -6.92 7.59
C ASN A 287 33.36 -7.86 8.12
N TYR A 288 32.12 -7.37 8.19
CA TYR A 288 30.98 -8.06 8.75
C TYR A 288 29.71 -7.55 8.07
N PHE A 289 29.05 -8.38 7.30
CA PHE A 289 27.91 -8.00 6.47
C PHE A 289 26.71 -8.89 6.78
N THR A 290 25.55 -8.32 6.94
CA THR A 290 24.30 -9.06 7.16
C THR A 290 23.75 -9.67 5.88
N ARG A 291 24.31 -9.29 4.72
CA ARG A 291 23.86 -9.73 3.38
C ARG A 291 25.05 -9.90 2.44
N THR A 292 24.92 -10.85 1.53
CA THR A 292 25.95 -11.16 0.53
C THR A 292 26.18 -10.01 -0.47
N ASP A 293 25.12 -9.32 -0.87
CA ASP A 293 25.25 -8.18 -1.81
C ASP A 293 26.00 -6.99 -1.20
N CYS A 294 25.91 -6.78 0.11
CA CYS A 294 26.70 -5.78 0.81
C CYS A 294 28.19 -6.17 0.86
N ALA A 295 28.47 -7.45 1.12
CA ALA A 295 29.84 -7.97 1.07
C ALA A 295 30.43 -7.87 -0.34
N GLU A 296 29.66 -8.16 -1.38
CA GLU A 296 30.09 -8.08 -2.77
C GLU A 296 30.46 -6.65 -3.18
N ARG A 297 29.61 -5.66 -2.83
CA ARG A 297 29.92 -4.25 -3.10
C ARG A 297 31.18 -3.77 -2.38
N PHE A 298 31.38 -4.23 -1.16
CA PHE A 298 32.59 -3.92 -0.39
C PHE A 298 33.82 -4.56 -1.04
N ARG A 299 33.72 -5.82 -1.50
CA ARG A 299 34.76 -6.52 -2.27
C ARG A 299 35.15 -5.75 -3.51
N GLN A 300 34.14 -5.32 -4.31
CA GLN A 300 34.38 -4.55 -5.54
C GLN A 300 35.09 -3.21 -5.26
N LYS A 301 34.69 -2.51 -4.19
CA LYS A 301 35.40 -1.28 -3.77
C LYS A 301 36.86 -1.53 -3.38
N LEU A 302 37.13 -2.58 -2.62
CA LEU A 302 38.50 -2.94 -2.26
C LEU A 302 39.32 -3.28 -3.51
N GLN A 303 38.76 -4.09 -4.42
CA GLN A 303 39.46 -4.42 -5.68
C GLN A 303 39.73 -3.20 -6.55
N ALA A 304 38.79 -2.25 -6.59
CA ALA A 304 38.97 -0.99 -7.33
C ALA A 304 40.02 -0.05 -6.69
N SER A 305 40.29 -0.18 -5.39
CA SER A 305 41.29 0.60 -4.66
C SER A 305 42.71 0.01 -4.72
N ILE A 306 42.87 -1.22 -5.21
CA ILE A 306 44.15 -1.87 -5.40
C ILE A 306 44.77 -1.29 -6.69
N PRO A 307 45.96 -0.66 -6.63
CA PRO A 307 46.63 -0.18 -7.85
C PRO A 307 46.87 -1.34 -8.81
N LYS A 308 46.42 -1.19 -10.06
CA LYS A 308 46.82 -2.15 -11.13
C LYS A 308 48.29 -2.03 -11.30
N MET A 309 49.06 -3.03 -10.90
CA MET A 309 50.47 -3.17 -11.21
C MET A 309 50.67 -3.39 -12.71
#